data_d11f13274ea6a328e27832fe920c641d
#
_entry.id   d11f13274ea6a328e27832fe920c641d
#
_cell.length_a   1.000
_cell.length_b   1.000
_cell.length_c   1.000
_cell.angle_alpha   90.00
_cell.angle_beta   90.00
_cell.angle_gamma   90.00
#
_symmetry.space_group_name_H-M   'P 1'
#
loop_
_entity.id
_entity.type
_entity.pdbx_description
1 polymer ?
#
loop_
_entity_poly.entity_id
_entity_poly.type
_entity_poly.pdbx_seq_one_letter_code
_entity_poly.pdbx_strand_id
1 'polypeptide(L)'
;MELVSLRPEDLPGFLSRNADDLIVSEYPFADYMREKFKEKGILQQYVFLAADLPERYGYKLISEQKHTTQRDTILRLCLAARFDLKETDEALILYGMAPLHARIPRDAAFIVAIQNRVYDIHDVDAILRENDLPPFLT
;
A
#
# COMPACT_ATOMS: atom_id res chain seq x y z
N MET A 1 -14.74 0.60 -12.58
CA MET A 1 -15.37 1.91 -12.50
C MET A 1 -14.68 2.85 -13.47
N GLU A 2 -15.39 3.36 -14.45
CA GLU A 2 -14.83 4.16 -15.52
C GLU A 2 -15.21 5.63 -15.39
N LEU A 3 -14.20 6.50 -15.29
CA LEU A 3 -14.42 7.96 -15.21
C LEU A 3 -14.04 8.68 -16.50
N VAL A 4 -13.21 8.06 -17.36
CA VAL A 4 -12.66 8.71 -18.55
C VAL A 4 -13.72 9.06 -19.61
N SER A 5 -14.85 8.39 -19.61
CA SER A 5 -15.94 8.63 -20.55
C SER A 5 -17.02 9.57 -20.02
N LEU A 6 -16.90 10.02 -18.76
CA LEU A 6 -17.91 10.88 -18.15
C LEU A 6 -17.66 12.34 -18.50
N ARG A 7 -18.75 13.06 -18.72
CA ARG A 7 -18.75 14.51 -18.88
C ARG A 7 -19.08 15.16 -17.53
N PRO A 8 -18.73 16.44 -17.32
CA PRO A 8 -19.02 17.11 -16.05
C PRO A 8 -20.49 17.03 -15.62
N GLU A 9 -21.43 17.13 -16.56
CA GLU A 9 -22.85 17.03 -16.27
C GLU A 9 -23.31 15.63 -15.85
N ASP A 10 -22.51 14.60 -16.10
CA ASP A 10 -22.83 13.22 -15.74
C ASP A 10 -22.34 12.88 -14.32
N LEU A 11 -21.48 13.71 -13.74
CA LEU A 11 -20.86 13.43 -12.44
C LEU A 11 -21.86 13.25 -11.30
N PRO A 12 -22.86 14.15 -11.11
CA PRO A 12 -23.81 13.95 -10.01
C PRO A 12 -24.53 12.60 -10.07
N GLY A 13 -24.94 12.17 -11.26
CA GLY A 13 -25.58 10.86 -11.43
C GLY A 13 -24.62 9.72 -11.14
N PHE A 14 -23.35 9.82 -11.59
CA PHE A 14 -22.33 8.82 -11.30
C PHE A 14 -22.11 8.69 -9.80
N LEU A 15 -21.92 9.80 -9.09
CA LEU A 15 -21.70 9.80 -7.65
C LEU A 15 -22.87 9.17 -6.90
N SER A 16 -24.11 9.48 -7.30
CA SER A 16 -25.29 8.92 -6.68
C SER A 16 -25.41 7.41 -6.91
N ARG A 17 -25.18 6.95 -8.15
CA ARG A 17 -25.28 5.53 -8.48
C ARG A 17 -24.19 4.65 -7.88
N ASN A 18 -23.02 5.24 -7.62
CA ASN A 18 -21.86 4.50 -7.14
C ASN A 18 -21.46 4.88 -5.71
N ALA A 19 -22.41 5.42 -4.93
CA ALA A 19 -22.12 5.90 -3.58
C ALA A 19 -21.48 4.83 -2.68
N ASP A 20 -21.89 3.57 -2.81
CA ASP A 20 -21.36 2.46 -2.02
C ASP A 20 -19.96 2.05 -2.43
N ASP A 21 -19.55 2.38 -3.67
CA ASP A 21 -18.24 2.05 -4.22
C ASP A 21 -17.22 3.16 -4.08
N LEU A 22 -17.66 4.35 -3.66
CA LEU A 22 -16.79 5.52 -3.54
C LEU A 22 -16.18 5.62 -2.15
N ILE A 23 -14.94 6.10 -2.10
CA ILE A 23 -14.26 6.35 -0.83
C ILE A 23 -14.67 7.74 -0.35
N VAL A 24 -15.38 7.79 0.79
CA VAL A 24 -15.92 9.03 1.37
C VAL A 24 -15.40 9.26 2.79
N SER A 25 -14.12 8.98 3.02
CA SER A 25 -13.50 9.11 4.33
C SER A 25 -12.50 10.27 4.35
N GLU A 26 -12.37 10.93 5.51
CA GLU A 26 -11.30 11.91 5.77
C GLU A 26 -9.94 11.25 5.83
N TYR A 27 -9.89 9.95 6.18
CA TYR A 27 -8.66 9.19 6.36
C TYR A 27 -8.72 7.89 5.56
N PRO A 28 -8.78 7.99 4.22
CA PRO A 28 -8.99 6.79 3.38
C PRO A 28 -7.90 5.74 3.52
N PHE A 29 -6.63 6.15 3.69
CA PHE A 29 -5.55 5.21 3.89
C PHE A 29 -5.72 4.45 5.22
N ALA A 30 -5.97 5.18 6.32
CA ALA A 30 -6.15 4.58 7.64
C ALA A 30 -7.30 3.57 7.64
N ASP A 31 -8.43 3.95 7.07
CA ASP A 31 -9.61 3.09 7.01
C ASP A 31 -9.35 1.85 6.16
N TYR A 32 -8.70 2.02 5.02
CA TYR A 32 -8.34 0.92 4.13
C TYR A 32 -7.43 -0.09 4.83
N MET A 33 -6.36 0.40 5.47
CA MET A 33 -5.39 -0.47 6.14
C MET A 33 -6.05 -1.26 7.28
N ARG A 34 -6.84 -0.59 8.12
CA ARG A 34 -7.53 -1.24 9.23
C ARG A 34 -8.51 -2.31 8.75
N GLU A 35 -9.26 -2.01 7.69
CA GLU A 35 -10.20 -2.96 7.12
C GLU A 35 -9.47 -4.18 6.55
N LYS A 36 -8.38 -3.97 5.85
CA LYS A 36 -7.56 -5.07 5.30
C LYS A 36 -6.95 -5.93 6.40
N PHE A 37 -6.44 -5.32 7.46
CA PHE A 37 -5.92 -6.08 8.60
C PHE A 37 -7.01 -6.93 9.22
N LYS A 38 -8.22 -6.37 9.37
CA LYS A 38 -9.37 -7.09 9.90
C LYS A 38 -9.76 -8.27 9.00
N GLU A 39 -9.86 -8.05 7.70
CA GLU A 39 -10.19 -9.08 6.72
C GLU A 39 -9.18 -10.23 6.75
N LYS A 40 -7.90 -9.90 6.91
CA LYS A 40 -6.82 -10.87 6.91
C LYS A 40 -6.58 -11.49 8.29
N GLY A 41 -7.27 -11.01 9.31
CA GLY A 41 -7.08 -11.50 10.69
C GLY A 41 -5.71 -11.16 11.25
N ILE A 42 -5.12 -10.04 10.87
CA ILE A 42 -3.77 -9.64 11.26
C ILE A 42 -3.85 -8.52 12.30
N LEU A 43 -3.10 -8.67 13.39
CA LEU A 43 -2.98 -7.62 14.40
C LEU A 43 -1.95 -6.58 13.94
N GLN A 44 -2.26 -5.29 14.15
CA GLN A 44 -1.37 -4.20 13.73
C GLN A 44 0.02 -4.33 14.31
N GLN A 45 0.15 -4.73 15.56
CA GLN A 45 1.46 -4.89 16.21
C GLN A 45 2.36 -5.89 15.48
N TYR A 46 1.81 -6.96 14.92
CA TYR A 46 2.58 -7.93 14.15
C TYR A 46 3.02 -7.37 12.81
N VAL A 47 2.18 -6.53 12.20
CA VAL A 47 2.55 -5.83 10.95
C VAL A 47 3.76 -4.93 11.20
N PHE A 48 3.75 -4.15 12.27
CA PHE A 48 4.87 -3.26 12.58
C PHE A 48 6.15 -4.03 12.88
N LEU A 49 6.03 -5.13 13.62
CA LEU A 49 7.17 -5.98 13.91
C LEU A 49 7.77 -6.55 12.61
N ALA A 50 6.94 -7.12 11.75
CA ALA A 50 7.38 -7.68 10.47
C ALA A 50 7.92 -6.63 9.51
N ALA A 51 7.42 -5.39 9.58
CA ALA A 51 7.91 -4.27 8.79
C ALA A 51 9.18 -3.64 9.35
N ASP A 52 9.64 -4.09 10.52
CA ASP A 52 10.77 -3.52 11.24
C ASP A 52 10.57 -2.02 11.51
N LEU A 53 9.38 -1.68 11.98
CA LEU A 53 9.03 -0.31 12.37
C LEU A 53 8.75 -0.26 13.87
N PRO A 54 9.19 0.82 14.55
CA PRO A 54 8.79 1.02 15.94
C PRO A 54 7.26 1.01 16.06
N GLU A 55 6.73 0.30 17.03
CA GLU A 55 5.28 0.11 17.17
C GLU A 55 4.55 1.46 17.27
N ARG A 56 5.05 2.37 18.10
CA ARG A 56 4.44 3.69 18.29
C ARG A 56 4.40 4.48 16.97
N TYR A 57 5.49 4.44 16.21
CA TYR A 57 5.56 5.10 14.91
C TYR A 57 4.59 4.45 13.92
N GLY A 58 4.52 3.12 13.91
CA GLY A 58 3.59 2.37 13.08
C GLY A 58 2.14 2.77 13.32
N TYR A 59 1.71 2.86 14.58
CA TYR A 59 0.35 3.30 14.91
C TYR A 59 0.08 4.72 14.42
N LYS A 60 1.06 5.62 14.53
CA LYS A 60 0.91 7.00 14.07
C LYS A 60 0.80 7.10 12.55
N LEU A 61 1.52 6.25 11.82
CA LEU A 61 1.41 6.19 10.36
C LEU A 61 0.04 5.67 9.93
N ILE A 62 -0.40 4.57 10.53
CA ILE A 62 -1.68 3.93 10.17
C ILE A 62 -2.86 4.85 10.52
N SER A 63 -2.78 5.60 11.62
CA SER A 63 -3.83 6.53 12.02
C SER A 63 -3.73 7.90 11.34
N GLU A 64 -2.69 8.08 10.50
CA GLU A 64 -2.40 9.34 9.80
C GLU A 64 -2.10 10.51 10.73
N GLN A 65 -1.72 10.24 12.00
CA GLN A 65 -1.19 11.25 12.91
C GLN A 65 0.20 11.71 12.49
N LYS A 66 0.95 10.85 11.79
CA LYS A 66 2.21 11.18 11.15
C LYS A 66 2.15 10.77 9.69
N HIS A 67 2.88 11.50 8.87
CA HIS A 67 2.99 11.26 7.43
C HIS A 67 4.46 11.00 7.08
N THR A 68 4.71 10.11 6.16
CA THR A 68 6.05 9.87 5.62
C THR A 68 6.08 10.19 4.12
N THR A 69 7.22 10.68 3.64
CA THR A 69 7.48 10.83 2.21
C THR A 69 8.23 9.63 1.66
N GLN A 70 8.57 8.67 2.52
CA GLN A 70 9.34 7.48 2.15
C GLN A 70 8.40 6.39 1.65
N ARG A 71 8.37 6.19 0.34
CA ARG A 71 7.53 5.16 -0.28
C ARG A 71 7.86 3.77 0.25
N ASP A 72 9.14 3.52 0.54
CA ASP A 72 9.59 2.24 1.09
C ASP A 72 8.93 1.91 2.43
N THR A 73 8.63 2.91 3.26
CA THR A 73 7.94 2.68 4.54
C THR A 73 6.56 2.10 4.31
N ILE A 74 5.83 2.63 3.34
CA ILE A 74 4.49 2.13 3.00
C ILE A 74 4.60 0.74 2.36
N LEU A 75 5.59 0.53 1.50
CA LEU A 75 5.84 -0.80 0.92
C LEU A 75 6.15 -1.85 1.98
N ARG A 76 6.92 -1.49 3.01
CA ARG A 76 7.22 -2.38 4.14
C ARG A 76 5.95 -2.79 4.87
N LEU A 77 5.04 -1.85 5.10
CA LEU A 77 3.75 -2.14 5.73
C LEU A 77 2.93 -3.12 4.86
N CYS A 78 2.88 -2.87 3.56
CA CYS A 78 2.14 -3.73 2.63
C CYS A 78 2.70 -5.14 2.58
N LEU A 79 4.02 -5.28 2.52
CA LEU A 79 4.68 -6.60 2.54
C LEU A 79 4.41 -7.32 3.87
N ALA A 80 4.57 -6.61 4.98
CA ALA A 80 4.33 -7.18 6.31
C ALA A 80 2.88 -7.65 6.48
N ALA A 81 1.93 -6.95 5.87
CA ALA A 81 0.52 -7.31 5.90
C ALA A 81 0.14 -8.36 4.85
N ARG A 82 1.10 -8.80 4.05
CA ARG A 82 0.91 -9.78 2.97
C ARG A 82 -0.13 -9.35 1.95
N PHE A 83 -0.05 -8.09 1.57
CA PHE A 83 -0.91 -7.55 0.53
C PHE A 83 -0.51 -8.11 -0.84
N ASP A 84 -1.50 -8.41 -1.67
CA ASP A 84 -1.25 -8.73 -3.07
C ASP A 84 -0.93 -7.43 -3.84
N LEU A 85 -0.67 -7.55 -5.14
CA LEU A 85 -0.30 -6.39 -5.96
C LEU A 85 -1.40 -5.32 -5.98
N LYS A 86 -2.64 -5.74 -6.13
CA LYS A 86 -3.77 -4.81 -6.18
C LYS A 86 -3.93 -4.06 -4.86
N GLU A 87 -3.83 -4.77 -3.74
CA GLU A 87 -3.93 -4.17 -2.41
C GLU A 87 -2.76 -3.22 -2.14
N THR A 88 -1.56 -3.59 -2.55
CA THR A 88 -0.38 -2.74 -2.41
C THR A 88 -0.53 -1.45 -3.21
N ASP A 89 -0.95 -1.55 -4.46
CA ASP A 89 -1.16 -0.37 -5.32
C ASP A 89 -2.25 0.53 -4.76
N GLU A 90 -3.33 -0.04 -4.27
CA GLU A 90 -4.42 0.73 -3.66
C GLU A 90 -3.93 1.49 -2.42
N ALA A 91 -3.16 0.82 -1.55
CA ALA A 91 -2.60 1.47 -0.36
C ALA A 91 -1.68 2.64 -0.73
N LEU A 92 -0.83 2.45 -1.73
CA LEU A 92 0.07 3.51 -2.22
C LEU A 92 -0.75 4.71 -2.74
N ILE A 93 -1.74 4.44 -3.58
CA ILE A 93 -2.59 5.49 -4.17
C ILE A 93 -3.33 6.26 -3.07
N LEU A 94 -3.92 5.56 -2.12
CA LEU A 94 -4.65 6.20 -1.02
C LEU A 94 -3.74 7.04 -0.12
N TYR A 95 -2.47 6.66 -0.02
CA TYR A 95 -1.49 7.44 0.72
C TYR A 95 -0.96 8.64 -0.07
N GLY A 96 -1.35 8.78 -1.33
CA GLY A 96 -0.89 9.86 -2.20
C GLY A 96 0.43 9.56 -2.92
N MET A 97 0.77 8.29 -3.06
CA MET A 97 1.98 7.83 -3.73
C MET A 97 1.65 7.09 -5.02
N ALA A 98 2.64 7.01 -5.92
CA ALA A 98 2.46 6.30 -7.17
C ALA A 98 2.37 4.78 -6.92
N PRO A 99 1.49 4.07 -7.65
CA PRO A 99 1.48 2.61 -7.61
C PRO A 99 2.76 2.04 -8.21
N LEU A 100 2.99 0.73 -8.03
CA LEU A 100 4.14 0.05 -8.59
C LEU A 100 4.06 0.04 -10.12
N HIS A 101 5.18 0.35 -10.77
CA HIS A 101 5.26 0.43 -12.23
C HIS A 101 6.24 -0.61 -12.76
N ALA A 102 5.74 -1.52 -13.61
CA ALA A 102 6.54 -2.65 -14.11
C ALA A 102 7.77 -2.25 -14.92
N ARG A 103 7.82 -1.03 -15.46
CA ARG A 103 8.96 -0.55 -16.23
C ARG A 103 10.04 0.13 -15.40
N ILE A 104 9.80 0.34 -14.11
CA ILE A 104 10.80 0.85 -13.19
C ILE A 104 11.49 -0.37 -12.57
N PRO A 105 12.80 -0.56 -12.75
CA PRO A 105 13.47 -1.80 -12.32
C PRO A 105 13.25 -2.16 -10.86
N ARG A 106 13.32 -1.20 -9.96
CA ARG A 106 13.11 -1.44 -8.53
C ARG A 106 11.67 -1.85 -8.25
N ASP A 107 10.71 -1.17 -8.86
CA ASP A 107 9.29 -1.52 -8.73
C ASP A 107 9.02 -2.91 -9.29
N ALA A 108 9.65 -3.27 -10.41
CA ALA A 108 9.52 -4.59 -11.00
C ALA A 108 9.96 -5.68 -10.02
N ALA A 109 11.03 -5.43 -9.25
CA ALA A 109 11.49 -6.36 -8.22
C ALA A 109 10.42 -6.57 -7.13
N PHE A 110 9.79 -5.50 -6.68
CA PHE A 110 8.67 -5.60 -5.71
C PHE A 110 7.48 -6.37 -6.30
N ILE A 111 7.14 -6.10 -7.55
CA ILE A 111 6.04 -6.80 -8.23
C ILE A 111 6.31 -8.31 -8.29
N VAL A 112 7.52 -8.69 -8.71
CA VAL A 112 7.91 -10.11 -8.78
C VAL A 112 7.85 -10.76 -7.39
N ALA A 113 8.37 -10.08 -6.38
CA ALA A 113 8.34 -10.58 -5.00
C ALA A 113 6.90 -10.84 -4.55
N ILE A 114 6.02 -9.86 -4.73
CA ILE A 114 4.62 -9.96 -4.32
C ILE A 114 3.90 -11.09 -5.08
N GLN A 115 4.12 -11.19 -6.39
CA GLN A 115 3.50 -12.24 -7.21
C GLN A 115 3.96 -13.65 -6.81
N ASN A 116 5.16 -13.77 -6.26
CA ASN A 116 5.69 -15.04 -5.77
C ASN A 116 5.52 -15.23 -4.26
N ARG A 117 4.73 -14.37 -3.63
CA ARG A 117 4.44 -14.41 -2.19
C ARG A 117 5.70 -14.32 -1.32
N VAL A 118 6.67 -13.54 -1.76
CA VAL A 118 7.87 -13.22 -0.98
C VAL A 118 7.56 -11.94 -0.20
N TYR A 119 7.19 -12.08 1.06
CA TYR A 119 6.71 -10.96 1.87
C TYR A 119 7.69 -10.55 2.97
N ASP A 120 8.65 -11.40 3.31
CA ASP A 120 9.66 -11.05 4.30
C ASP A 120 10.55 -9.94 3.76
N ILE A 121 10.66 -8.84 4.52
CA ILE A 121 11.39 -7.67 4.04
C ILE A 121 12.88 -7.94 3.83
N HIS A 122 13.47 -8.88 4.58
CA HIS A 122 14.87 -9.26 4.39
C HIS A 122 15.06 -10.04 3.09
N ASP A 123 14.11 -10.91 2.73
CA ASP A 123 14.14 -11.66 1.49
C ASP A 123 13.95 -10.72 0.29
N VAL A 124 13.07 -9.74 0.40
CA VAL A 124 12.86 -8.74 -0.64
C VAL A 124 14.12 -7.87 -0.80
N ASP A 125 14.74 -7.48 0.31
CA ASP A 125 15.99 -6.73 0.27
C ASP A 125 17.11 -7.52 -0.42
N ALA A 126 17.18 -8.82 -0.17
CA ALA A 126 18.14 -9.70 -0.85
C ALA A 126 17.92 -9.70 -2.35
N ILE A 127 16.68 -9.76 -2.81
CA ILE A 127 16.35 -9.69 -4.24
C ILE A 127 16.85 -8.36 -4.84
N LEU A 128 16.65 -7.26 -4.14
CA LEU A 128 17.11 -5.95 -4.60
C LEU A 128 18.65 -5.94 -4.75
N ARG A 129 19.35 -6.39 -3.72
CA ARG A 129 20.83 -6.40 -3.70
C ARG A 129 21.41 -7.31 -4.76
N GLU A 130 20.82 -8.48 -4.97
CA GLU A 130 21.26 -9.45 -5.98
C GLU A 130 21.12 -8.91 -7.41
N ASN A 131 20.26 -7.92 -7.61
CA ASN A 131 19.99 -7.31 -8.90
C ASN A 131 20.60 -5.90 -9.03
N ASP A 132 21.50 -5.55 -8.14
CA ASP A 132 22.18 -4.24 -8.12
C ASP A 132 21.21 -3.06 -8.04
N LEU A 133 20.07 -3.27 -7.39
CA LEU A 133 19.08 -2.22 -7.16
C LEU A 133 19.26 -1.61 -5.77
N PRO A 134 18.88 -0.33 -5.59
CA PRO A 134 19.02 0.30 -4.27
C PRO A 134 18.35 -0.55 -3.18
N PRO A 135 19.07 -0.81 -2.08
CA PRO A 135 18.52 -1.63 -1.02
C PRO A 135 17.36 -0.93 -0.31
N PHE A 136 16.62 -1.72 0.39
CA PHE A 136 15.41 -1.31 1.09
C PHE A 136 15.68 -1.31 2.61
N LEU A 137 16.64 -2.12 3.04
CA LEU A 137 17.14 -2.12 4.42
C LEU A 137 18.59 -1.71 4.46
N THR A 138 18.99 -1.04 5.51
CA THR A 138 20.38 -0.62 5.72
C THR A 138 21.20 -1.68 6.43
#